data_4bfc28d848515cb1c08e2103fbb0fcd1
#
_entry.id   4bfc28d848515cb1c08e2103fbb0fcd1
#
_cell.length_a   1.000
_cell.length_b   1.000
_cell.length_c   1.000
_cell.angle_alpha   90.00
_cell.angle_beta   90.00
_cell.angle_gamma   90.00
#
_symmetry.space_group_name_H-M   'P 1'
#
loop_
_entity.id
_entity.type
_entity.pdbx_description
1 polymer ?
#
loop_
_entity_poly.entity_id
_entity_poly.type
_entity_poly.pdbx_seq_one_letter_code
_entity_poly.pdbx_strand_id
1 'polypeptide(L)' 'MQRKVMTPIISKELIEYLDSIFPEKSADLKDTEKEVFFKGGQRSVVNHLIKQQQIQEE' A
#
# COMPACT_ATOMS: atom_id res chain seq x y z
N MET A 1 -1.61 -23.74 8.78
CA MET A 1 -2.70 -23.21 9.62
C MET A 1 -2.58 -21.71 9.72
N GLN A 2 -3.60 -20.99 9.28
CA GLN A 2 -3.57 -19.52 9.30
C GLN A 2 -3.99 -19.00 10.67
N ARG A 3 -3.16 -18.15 11.23
CA ARG A 3 -3.53 -17.44 12.45
C ARG A 3 -4.52 -16.33 12.10
N LYS A 4 -5.58 -16.23 12.88
CA LYS A 4 -6.48 -15.10 12.77
C LYS A 4 -5.81 -13.90 13.44
N VAL A 5 -5.35 -12.97 12.65
CA VAL A 5 -4.67 -11.77 13.16
C VAL A 5 -5.63 -10.60 13.07
N MET A 6 -5.76 -9.86 14.15
CA MET A 6 -6.57 -8.64 14.17
C MET A 6 -5.82 -7.52 13.45
N THR A 7 -6.56 -6.74 12.65
CA THR A 7 -6.00 -5.58 11.98
C THR A 7 -5.62 -4.54 13.03
N PRO A 8 -4.37 -4.06 13.04
CA PRO A 8 -3.97 -3.02 13.98
C PRO A 8 -4.60 -1.68 13.61
N ILE A 9 -4.59 -0.74 14.57
CA ILE A 9 -5.03 0.62 14.29
C ILE A 9 -4.04 1.27 13.34
N ILE A 10 -4.56 1.83 12.24
CA ILE A 10 -3.75 2.46 11.21
C ILE A 10 -3.96 3.97 11.28
N SER A 11 -2.88 4.72 11.53
CA SER A 11 -2.96 6.17 11.65
C SER A 11 -2.92 6.84 10.28
N LYS A 12 -3.50 8.04 10.20
CA LYS A 12 -3.42 8.86 8.98
C LYS A 12 -1.99 9.24 8.66
N GLU A 13 -1.20 9.52 9.69
CA GLU A 13 0.21 9.88 9.54
C GLU A 13 1.00 8.75 8.88
N LEU A 14 0.72 7.50 9.28
CA LEU A 14 1.37 6.35 8.65
C LEU A 14 0.99 6.25 7.18
N ILE A 15 -0.28 6.46 6.84
CA ILE A 15 -0.74 6.42 5.46
C ILE A 15 -0.07 7.51 4.63
N GLU A 16 0.00 8.74 5.16
CA GLU A 16 0.67 9.85 4.48
C GLU A 16 2.14 9.55 4.21
N TYR A 17 2.82 8.98 5.20
CA TYR A 17 4.22 8.59 5.07
C TYR A 17 4.40 7.54 3.97
N LEU A 18 3.60 6.48 4.00
CA LEU A 18 3.69 5.41 3.01
C LEU A 18 3.34 5.91 1.62
N ASP A 19 2.35 6.79 1.51
CA ASP A 19 1.95 7.37 0.24
C ASP A 19 3.05 8.24 -0.36
N SER A 20 3.85 8.88 0.49
CA SER A 20 4.98 9.70 0.03
C SER A 20 6.16 8.86 -0.47
N ILE A 21 6.43 7.71 0.17
CA ILE A 21 7.56 6.86 -0.22
C ILE A 21 7.19 5.81 -1.28
N PHE A 22 5.91 5.43 -1.37
CA PHE A 22 5.40 4.50 -2.38
C PHE A 22 4.23 5.11 -3.13
N PRO A 23 4.47 6.20 -3.89
CA PRO A 23 3.38 6.89 -4.58
C PRO A 23 2.78 6.02 -5.69
N GLU A 24 1.52 6.29 -6.00
CA GLU A 24 0.85 5.65 -7.12
C GLU A 24 1.38 6.26 -8.41
N LYS A 25 2.20 5.52 -9.11
CA LYS A 25 2.81 5.96 -10.36
C LYS A 25 2.46 5.01 -11.49
N SER A 26 2.18 5.60 -12.65
CA SER A 26 2.08 4.82 -13.88
C SER A 26 3.44 4.25 -14.23
N ALA A 27 3.46 3.09 -14.89
CA ALA A 27 4.70 2.50 -15.37
C ALA A 27 5.36 3.44 -16.39
N ASP A 28 6.67 3.67 -16.23
CA ASP A 28 7.46 4.43 -17.17
C ASP A 28 7.86 3.49 -18.32
N LEU A 29 8.01 4.07 -19.54
CA LEU A 29 8.50 3.32 -20.70
C LEU A 29 9.88 2.71 -20.48
N LYS A 30 10.65 3.29 -19.55
CA LYS A 30 11.98 2.79 -19.19
C LYS A 30 11.95 1.69 -18.17
N ASP A 31 10.82 1.47 -17.52
CA ASP A 31 10.71 0.44 -16.49
C ASP A 31 10.73 -0.94 -17.12
N THR A 32 11.49 -1.85 -16.52
CA THR A 32 11.44 -3.25 -16.89
C THR A 32 10.15 -3.87 -16.36
N GLU A 33 9.74 -4.99 -16.94
CA GLU A 33 8.59 -5.74 -16.45
C GLU A 33 8.70 -6.04 -14.95
N LYS A 34 9.90 -6.44 -14.52
CA LYS A 34 10.21 -6.71 -13.12
C LYS A 34 9.95 -5.48 -12.23
N GLU A 35 10.40 -4.31 -12.68
CA GLU A 35 10.22 -3.05 -11.94
C GLU A 35 8.74 -2.68 -11.82
N VAL A 36 7.99 -2.88 -12.90
CA VAL A 36 6.54 -2.61 -12.91
C VAL A 36 5.83 -3.49 -11.88
N PHE A 37 6.14 -4.78 -11.86
CA PHE A 37 5.54 -5.70 -10.88
C PHE A 37 5.97 -5.38 -9.46
N PHE A 38 7.23 -5.02 -9.26
CA PHE A 38 7.74 -4.67 -7.95
C PHE A 38 7.03 -3.43 -7.39
N LYS A 39 6.95 -2.37 -8.20
CA LYS A 39 6.25 -1.12 -7.80
C LYS A 39 4.76 -1.37 -7.58
N GLY A 40 4.15 -2.18 -8.42
CA GLY A 40 2.75 -2.56 -8.28
C GLY A 40 2.48 -3.30 -6.99
N GLY A 41 3.38 -4.22 -6.61
CA GLY A 41 3.27 -4.94 -5.36
C GLY A 41 3.39 -4.03 -4.14
N GLN A 42 4.34 -3.10 -4.16
CA GLN A 42 4.50 -2.12 -3.09
C GLN A 42 3.24 -1.26 -2.93
N ARG A 43 2.72 -0.76 -4.04
CA ARG A 43 1.52 0.09 -4.00
C ARG A 43 0.28 -0.71 -3.57
N SER A 44 0.20 -1.99 -3.91
CA SER A 44 -0.88 -2.87 -3.46
C SER A 44 -0.96 -2.93 -1.94
N VAL A 45 0.18 -3.04 -1.26
CA VAL A 45 0.23 -3.06 0.20
C VAL A 45 -0.28 -1.73 0.76
N VAL A 46 0.17 -0.62 0.20
CA VAL A 46 -0.26 0.72 0.62
C VAL A 46 -1.76 0.89 0.42
N ASN A 47 -2.29 0.48 -0.74
CA ASN A 47 -3.71 0.57 -1.03
C ASN A 47 -4.55 -0.27 -0.05
N HIS A 48 -4.05 -1.43 0.34
CA HIS A 48 -4.71 -2.26 1.34
C HIS A 48 -4.80 -1.53 2.68
N LEU A 49 -3.71 -0.90 3.11
CA LEU A 49 -3.67 -0.15 4.37
C LEU A 49 -4.58 1.08 4.32
N ILE A 50 -4.62 1.78 3.18
CA ILE A 50 -5.53 2.92 2.99
C ILE A 50 -6.98 2.48 3.17
N LYS A 51 -7.34 1.37 2.55
CA LYS A 51 -8.70 0.81 2.65
C LYS A 51 -9.04 0.45 4.10
N GLN A 52 -8.12 -0.20 4.80
CA GLN A 52 -8.34 -0.58 6.19
C GLN A 52 -8.48 0.64 7.10
N GLN A 53 -7.68 1.67 6.87
CA GLN A 53 -7.75 2.91 7.63
C GLN A 53 -9.11 3.60 7.43
N GLN A 54 -9.61 3.64 6.20
CA GLN A 54 -10.93 4.19 5.90
C GLN A 54 -12.05 3.44 6.61
N ILE A 55 -11.96 2.11 6.64
CA ILE A 55 -12.93 1.28 7.33
C ILE A 55 -12.89 1.57 8.84
N GLN A 56 -11.70 1.74 9.41
CA GLN A 56 -11.53 2.02 10.83
C GLN A 56 -12.08 3.40 11.24
N GLU A 57 -12.12 4.35 10.30
CA GLU A 57 -12.67 5.68 10.56
C GLU A 57 -14.20 5.73 10.54
N GLU A 58 -14.84 4.75 9.95
CA GLU A 58 -16.30 4.65 9.95
C GLU A 58 -16.81 4.26 11.36
#